data_a684f83975ffeeb1bf9cd3a0c2e1d166
#
_entry.id   a684f83975ffeeb1bf9cd3a0c2e1d166
#
_cell.length_a   1.000
_cell.length_b   1.000
_cell.length_c   1.000
_cell.angle_alpha   90.00
_cell.angle_beta   90.00
_cell.angle_gamma   90.00
#
_symmetry.space_group_name_H-M   'P 1'
#
loop_
_entity.id
_entity.type
_entity.pdbx_description
1 polymer ?
#
loop_
_entity_poly.entity_id
_entity_poly.type
_entity_poly.pdbx_seq_one_letter_code
_entity_poly.pdbx_strand_id
1 'polypeptide(L)'
;MYNDLKAIEAATWTYLNGLYEGDVDKLSHVFHPTSALTTAREDGTIQIVPREEWLEAVRNRPAPKSAGLQRDDHILTIDLVGPTLALVKVKCQMPPRYFTDLLSLLKIESRWQIVQKVFMTETF
;
A
#
# COMPACT_ATOMS: atom_id res chain seq x y z
N MET A 1 -18.04 4.94 -12.90
CA MET A 1 -16.69 5.03 -13.50
C MET A 1 -15.90 6.17 -12.90
N TYR A 2 -16.33 7.42 -13.14
CA TYR A 2 -15.60 8.58 -12.57
C TYR A 2 -15.54 8.54 -11.04
N ASN A 3 -16.67 8.21 -10.39
CA ASN A 3 -16.71 8.10 -8.92
C ASN A 3 -15.83 6.98 -8.40
N ASP A 4 -15.71 5.88 -9.14
CA ASP A 4 -14.83 4.79 -8.76
C ASP A 4 -13.37 5.19 -8.86
N LEU A 5 -12.97 5.90 -9.91
CA LEU A 5 -11.59 6.39 -10.02
C LEU A 5 -11.22 7.30 -8.85
N LYS A 6 -12.13 8.19 -8.47
CA LYS A 6 -11.90 9.08 -7.32
C LYS A 6 -11.83 8.31 -6.00
N ALA A 7 -12.69 7.30 -5.84
CA ALA A 7 -12.68 6.48 -4.63
C ALA A 7 -11.41 5.64 -4.53
N ILE A 8 -10.92 5.10 -5.64
CA ILE A 8 -9.66 4.36 -5.69
C ILE A 8 -8.49 5.27 -5.36
N GLU A 9 -8.47 6.48 -5.93
CA GLU A 9 -7.44 7.47 -5.63
C GLU A 9 -7.45 7.82 -4.14
N ALA A 10 -8.63 8.06 -3.57
CA ALA A 10 -8.76 8.37 -2.14
C ALA A 10 -8.26 7.22 -1.26
N ALA A 11 -8.61 5.98 -1.59
CA ALA A 11 -8.12 4.81 -0.86
C ALA A 11 -6.59 4.70 -0.95
N THR A 12 -6.02 4.98 -2.12
CA THR A 12 -4.58 4.96 -2.32
C THR A 12 -3.88 6.01 -1.47
N TRP A 13 -4.44 7.23 -1.39
CA TRP A 13 -3.88 8.27 -0.53
C TRP A 13 -4.03 7.94 0.94
N THR A 14 -5.11 7.27 1.35
CA THR A 14 -5.24 6.79 2.74
C THR A 14 -4.11 5.81 3.07
N TYR A 15 -3.76 4.92 2.13
CA TYR A 15 -2.62 4.03 2.27
C TYR A 15 -1.30 4.79 2.41
N LEU A 16 -1.01 5.70 1.48
CA LEU A 16 0.24 6.46 1.49
C LEU A 16 0.36 7.34 2.74
N ASN A 17 -0.73 7.98 3.15
CA ASN A 17 -0.75 8.77 4.38
C ASN A 17 -0.54 7.88 5.61
N GLY A 18 -1.20 6.73 5.64
CA GLY A 18 -1.04 5.77 6.74
C GLY A 18 0.39 5.29 6.89
N LEU A 19 1.08 5.02 5.77
CA LEU A 19 2.48 4.64 5.80
C LEU A 19 3.35 5.74 6.40
N TYR A 20 3.19 6.96 5.93
CA TYR A 20 4.02 8.08 6.35
C TYR A 20 3.79 8.42 7.82
N GLU A 21 2.55 8.43 8.25
CA GLU A 21 2.15 8.76 9.61
C GLU A 21 2.33 7.61 10.60
N GLY A 22 2.51 6.38 10.09
CA GLY A 22 2.49 5.18 10.93
C GLY A 22 1.12 4.93 11.53
N ASP A 23 0.05 5.30 10.80
CA ASP A 23 -1.32 5.24 11.28
C ASP A 23 -1.95 3.90 10.95
N VAL A 24 -1.92 2.98 11.91
CA VAL A 24 -2.44 1.63 11.76
C VAL A 24 -3.94 1.62 11.47
N ASP A 25 -4.68 2.58 12.00
CA ASP A 25 -6.13 2.66 11.74
C ASP A 25 -6.41 2.95 10.27
N LYS A 26 -5.67 3.89 9.68
CA LYS A 26 -5.79 4.16 8.24
C LYS A 26 -5.44 2.93 7.40
N LEU A 27 -4.34 2.27 7.74
CA LEU A 27 -3.89 1.09 7.00
C LEU A 27 -4.88 -0.07 7.13
N SER A 28 -5.40 -0.33 8.33
CA SER A 28 -6.38 -1.40 8.52
C SER A 28 -7.71 -1.09 7.83
N HIS A 29 -8.04 0.19 7.66
CA HIS A 29 -9.25 0.59 6.96
C HIS A 29 -9.18 0.27 5.47
N VAL A 30 -8.04 0.50 4.82
CA VAL A 30 -7.92 0.31 3.36
C VAL A 30 -7.46 -1.07 2.96
N PHE A 31 -6.78 -1.82 3.84
CA PHE A 31 -6.36 -3.19 3.56
C PHE A 31 -7.39 -4.18 4.06
N HIS A 32 -7.87 -5.04 3.16
CA HIS A 32 -8.79 -6.10 3.55
C HIS A 32 -8.10 -7.05 4.54
N PRO A 33 -8.83 -7.62 5.52
CA PRO A 33 -8.23 -8.52 6.51
C PRO A 33 -7.47 -9.72 5.95
N THR A 34 -7.86 -10.20 4.75
CA THR A 34 -7.19 -11.33 4.10
C THR A 34 -5.99 -10.93 3.25
N SER A 35 -5.67 -9.63 3.21
CA SER A 35 -4.57 -9.14 2.37
C SER A 35 -3.21 -9.56 2.91
N ALA A 36 -2.23 -9.59 2.02
CA ALA A 36 -0.85 -9.83 2.36
C ALA A 36 0.05 -8.95 1.50
N LEU A 37 1.28 -8.76 1.97
CA LEU A 37 2.33 -8.02 1.28
C LEU A 37 3.35 -9.03 0.80
N THR A 38 3.62 -9.04 -0.49
CA THR A 38 4.45 -10.06 -1.14
C THR A 38 5.58 -9.41 -1.89
N THR A 39 6.79 -9.92 -1.70
CA THR A 39 7.97 -9.44 -2.42
C THR A 39 8.95 -10.59 -2.64
N ALA A 40 9.85 -10.42 -3.61
CA ALA A 40 10.95 -11.35 -3.82
C ALA A 40 12.13 -10.92 -2.96
N ARG A 41 12.75 -11.88 -2.26
CA ARG A 41 14.02 -11.61 -1.56
C ARG A 41 15.17 -11.65 -2.55
N GLU A 42 16.32 -11.10 -2.15
CA GLU A 42 17.50 -11.08 -2.99
C GLU A 42 17.97 -12.48 -3.42
N ASP A 43 17.75 -13.48 -2.56
CA ASP A 43 18.12 -14.87 -2.89
C ASP A 43 17.11 -15.57 -3.80
N GLY A 44 16.07 -14.87 -4.27
CA GLY A 44 15.07 -15.41 -5.17
C GLY A 44 13.92 -16.11 -4.48
N THR A 45 13.91 -16.17 -3.15
CA THR A 45 12.76 -16.73 -2.42
C THR A 45 11.68 -15.66 -2.25
N ILE A 46 10.46 -16.12 -1.97
CA ILE A 46 9.32 -15.23 -1.76
C ILE A 46 9.15 -14.92 -0.28
N GLN A 47 8.81 -13.66 0.02
CA GLN A 47 8.40 -13.24 1.34
C GLN A 47 6.92 -12.83 1.28
N ILE A 48 6.11 -13.40 2.16
CA ILE A 48 4.69 -13.08 2.26
C ILE A 48 4.43 -12.69 3.71
N VAL A 49 3.94 -11.45 3.91
CA VAL A 49 3.63 -10.91 5.23
C VAL A 49 2.12 -10.67 5.29
N PRO A 50 1.38 -11.43 6.11
CA PRO A 50 -0.05 -11.18 6.30
C PRO A 50 -0.31 -9.80 6.89
N ARG A 51 -1.48 -9.23 6.60
CA ARG A 51 -1.86 -7.89 7.05
C ARG A 51 -1.60 -7.66 8.54
N GLU A 52 -2.06 -8.56 9.38
CA GLU A 52 -1.96 -8.37 10.84
C GLU A 52 -0.51 -8.33 11.32
N GLU A 53 0.34 -9.16 10.74
CA GLU A 53 1.77 -9.16 11.06
C GLU A 53 2.42 -7.84 10.62
N TRP A 54 2.04 -7.33 9.45
CA TRP A 54 2.55 -6.06 8.95
C TRP A 54 2.07 -4.88 9.80
N LEU A 55 0.79 -4.86 10.18
CA LEU A 55 0.25 -3.80 11.05
C LEU A 55 0.98 -3.77 12.39
N GLU A 56 1.29 -4.94 12.94
CA GLU A 56 2.07 -5.02 14.18
C GLU A 56 3.47 -4.45 13.99
N ALA A 57 4.12 -4.76 12.87
CA ALA A 57 5.44 -4.19 12.56
C ALA A 57 5.38 -2.66 12.40
N VAL A 58 4.34 -2.14 11.77
CA VAL A 58 4.14 -0.69 11.65
C VAL A 58 3.95 -0.06 13.02
N ARG A 59 3.19 -0.70 13.89
CA ARG A 59 2.91 -0.20 15.24
C ARG A 59 4.18 -0.11 16.09
N ASN A 60 5.13 -1.03 15.88
CA ASN A 60 6.32 -1.16 16.70
C ASN A 60 7.56 -0.45 16.16
N ARG A 61 7.47 0.20 15.00
CA ARG A 61 8.60 0.94 14.42
C ARG A 61 8.32 2.44 14.43
N PRO A 62 9.38 3.28 14.44
CA PRO A 62 9.18 4.72 14.27
C PRO A 62 8.53 5.01 12.94
N ALA A 63 7.52 5.89 12.93
CA ALA A 63 6.89 6.32 11.69
C ALA A 63 7.86 7.21 10.89
N PRO A 64 7.82 7.15 9.55
CA PRO A 64 8.64 8.04 8.74
C PRO A 64 8.48 9.51 9.12
N LYS A 65 7.24 9.93 9.40
CA LYS A 65 6.95 11.30 9.80
C LYS A 65 7.66 11.68 11.11
N SER A 66 7.56 10.83 12.14
CA SER A 66 8.19 11.10 13.43
C SER A 66 9.71 11.00 13.36
N ALA A 67 10.25 10.23 12.43
CA ALA A 67 11.69 10.12 12.20
C ALA A 67 12.22 11.25 11.32
N GLY A 68 11.36 12.16 10.84
CA GLY A 68 11.76 13.28 10.01
C GLY A 68 12.18 12.88 8.59
N LEU A 69 11.75 11.74 8.09
CA LEU A 69 12.10 11.29 6.76
C LEU A 69 11.34 12.10 5.70
N GLN A 70 12.03 12.41 4.61
CA GLN A 70 11.41 13.13 3.51
C GLN A 70 10.39 12.24 2.81
N ARG A 71 9.23 12.80 2.54
CA ARG A 71 8.14 12.14 1.83
C ARG A 71 8.23 12.42 0.35
N ASP A 72 8.03 11.37 -0.47
CA ASP A 72 7.94 11.51 -1.93
C ASP A 72 7.06 10.37 -2.46
N ASP A 73 5.77 10.68 -2.65
CA ASP A 73 4.77 9.70 -3.05
C ASP A 73 4.21 10.03 -4.42
N HIS A 74 4.06 9.02 -5.27
CA HIS A 74 3.49 9.18 -6.60
C HIS A 74 2.54 8.03 -6.93
N ILE A 75 1.32 8.36 -7.32
CA ILE A 75 0.42 7.41 -7.96
C ILE A 75 0.76 7.44 -9.46
N LEU A 76 1.34 6.35 -9.95
CA LEU A 76 1.81 6.28 -11.34
C LEU A 76 0.69 5.91 -12.29
N THR A 77 -0.12 4.92 -11.95
CA THR A 77 -1.24 4.46 -12.79
C THR A 77 -2.37 3.95 -11.92
N ILE A 78 -3.59 4.14 -12.40
CA ILE A 78 -4.79 3.49 -11.89
C ILE A 78 -5.44 2.81 -13.09
N ASP A 79 -5.57 1.48 -13.02
CA ASP A 79 -6.19 0.68 -14.07
C ASP A 79 -7.49 0.08 -13.51
N LEU A 80 -8.61 0.61 -13.98
CA LEU A 80 -9.94 0.14 -13.56
C LEU A 80 -10.40 -0.95 -14.53
N VAL A 81 -10.56 -2.17 -14.02
CA VAL A 81 -10.91 -3.33 -14.83
C VAL A 81 -12.33 -3.78 -14.47
N GLY A 82 -13.30 -3.26 -15.22
CA GLY A 82 -14.70 -3.53 -14.92
C GLY A 82 -15.16 -2.83 -13.65
N PRO A 83 -16.31 -3.24 -13.07
CA PRO A 83 -16.95 -2.49 -11.99
C PRO A 83 -16.37 -2.73 -10.60
N THR A 84 -15.57 -3.79 -10.40
CA THR A 84 -15.15 -4.17 -9.03
C THR A 84 -13.67 -4.47 -8.87
N LEU A 85 -12.86 -4.32 -9.92
CA LEU A 85 -11.43 -4.68 -9.88
C LEU A 85 -10.58 -3.50 -10.34
N ALA A 86 -9.50 -3.22 -9.63
CA ALA A 86 -8.55 -2.19 -10.02
C ALA A 86 -7.12 -2.59 -9.66
N LEU A 87 -6.18 -2.08 -10.46
CA LEU A 87 -4.74 -2.20 -10.19
C LEU A 87 -4.16 -0.79 -10.11
N VAL A 88 -3.43 -0.51 -9.02
CA VAL A 88 -2.81 0.80 -8.80
C VAL A 88 -1.31 0.60 -8.62
N LYS A 89 -0.51 1.37 -9.37
CA LYS A 89 0.93 1.38 -9.22
C LYS A 89 1.35 2.67 -8.53
N VAL A 90 2.09 2.55 -7.44
CA VAL A 90 2.57 3.71 -6.69
C VAL A 90 4.07 3.61 -6.44
N LYS A 91 4.70 4.76 -6.28
CA LYS A 91 6.07 4.87 -5.74
C LYS A 91 6.01 5.65 -4.45
N CYS A 92 6.79 5.20 -3.47
CA CYS A 92 6.97 5.90 -2.21
C CYS A 92 8.35 5.61 -1.65
N GLN A 93 8.73 6.30 -0.58
CA GLN A 93 10.06 6.14 -0.03
C GLN A 93 10.06 6.21 1.49
N MET A 94 11.00 5.48 2.07
CA MET A 94 11.48 5.65 3.45
C MET A 94 13.00 5.58 3.36
N PRO A 95 13.68 6.70 2.99
CA PRO A 95 15.11 6.66 2.69
C PRO A 95 15.91 5.93 3.76
N PRO A 96 16.87 5.09 3.39
CA PRO A 96 17.42 4.86 2.05
C PRO A 96 16.68 3.84 1.21
N ARG A 97 15.45 3.46 1.59
CA ARG A 97 14.64 2.49 0.85
C ARG A 97 13.61 3.19 -0.03
N TYR A 98 13.49 2.70 -1.25
CA TYR A 98 12.58 3.25 -2.25
C TYR A 98 11.71 2.10 -2.77
N PHE A 99 10.40 2.30 -2.76
CA PHE A 99 9.44 1.24 -3.03
C PHE A 99 8.66 1.51 -4.30
N THR A 100 8.40 0.46 -5.07
CA THR A 100 7.38 0.46 -6.10
C THR A 100 6.38 -0.63 -5.76
N ASP A 101 5.12 -0.23 -5.61
CA ASP A 101 4.04 -1.12 -5.17
C ASP A 101 3.04 -1.33 -6.29
N LEU A 102 2.62 -2.58 -6.47
CA LEU A 102 1.43 -2.92 -7.24
C LEU A 102 0.33 -3.29 -6.26
N LEU A 103 -0.74 -2.50 -6.23
CA LEU A 103 -1.87 -2.70 -5.33
C LEU A 103 -3.04 -3.25 -6.12
N SER A 104 -3.53 -4.42 -5.73
CA SER A 104 -4.77 -4.96 -6.30
C SER A 104 -5.92 -4.59 -5.37
N LEU A 105 -6.97 -3.99 -5.93
CA LEU A 105 -8.13 -3.54 -5.16
C LEU A 105 -9.38 -4.22 -5.68
N LEU A 106 -10.29 -4.50 -4.75
CA LEU A 106 -11.64 -4.95 -5.07
C LEU A 106 -12.66 -4.03 -4.42
N LYS A 107 -13.77 -3.81 -5.11
CA LYS A 107 -14.91 -3.10 -4.54
C LYS A 107 -15.77 -4.11 -3.78
N ILE A 108 -15.74 -4.03 -2.47
CA ILE A 108 -16.44 -4.96 -1.58
C ILE A 108 -17.42 -4.15 -0.76
N GLU A 109 -18.70 -4.52 -0.83
CA GLU A 109 -19.77 -3.81 -0.10
C GLU A 109 -19.69 -2.31 -0.35
N SER A 110 -19.59 -1.92 -1.61
CA SER A 110 -19.54 -0.53 -2.08
C SER A 110 -18.29 0.25 -1.65
N ARG A 111 -17.25 -0.43 -1.17
CA ARG A 111 -16.01 0.21 -0.73
C ARG A 111 -14.80 -0.45 -1.38
N TRP A 112 -13.90 0.38 -1.92
CA TRP A 112 -12.65 -0.12 -2.51
C TRP A 112 -11.65 -0.46 -1.41
N GLN A 113 -11.14 -1.69 -1.44
CA GLN A 113 -10.16 -2.17 -0.48
C GLN A 113 -8.99 -2.82 -1.18
N ILE A 114 -7.79 -2.64 -0.63
CA ILE A 114 -6.60 -3.31 -1.12
C ILE A 114 -6.61 -4.75 -0.63
N VAL A 115 -6.57 -5.70 -1.56
CA VAL A 115 -6.62 -7.13 -1.23
C VAL A 115 -5.27 -7.80 -1.40
N GLN A 116 -4.32 -7.14 -2.09
CA GLN A 116 -2.96 -7.67 -2.26
C GLN A 116 -2.02 -6.53 -2.58
N LYS A 117 -0.81 -6.59 -2.02
CA LYS A 117 0.28 -5.69 -2.35
C LYS A 117 1.47 -6.54 -2.78
N VAL A 118 1.93 -6.33 -4.00
CA VAL A 118 3.17 -6.92 -4.50
C VAL A 118 4.14 -5.77 -4.73
N PHE A 119 5.35 -5.85 -4.18
CA PHE A 119 6.23 -4.70 -4.22
C PHE A 119 7.69 -5.09 -4.42
N MET A 120 8.47 -4.11 -4.87
CA MET A 120 9.92 -4.23 -4.89
C MET A 120 10.53 -3.06 -4.14
N THR A 121 11.73 -3.28 -3.61
CA THR A 121 12.48 -2.29 -2.85
C THR A 121 13.84 -2.08 -3.50
N GLU A 122 14.22 -0.81 -3.65
CA GLU A 122 15.57 -0.43 -4.04
C GLU A 122 16.20 0.34 -2.90
N THR A 123 17.49 0.09 -2.67
CA THR A 123 18.23 0.77 -1.60
C THR A 123 19.39 1.53 -2.22
N PHE A 124 19.47 2.82 -1.94
CA PHE A 124 20.50 3.69 -2.46
C PHE A 124 21.24 4.42 -1.36
#